data_3f317ed5fa2d08777ba9b9da605d4647
#
_entry.id   3f317ed5fa2d08777ba9b9da605d4647
#
_cell.length_a   1.000
_cell.length_b   1.000
_cell.length_c   1.000
_cell.angle_alpha   90.00
_cell.angle_beta   90.00
_cell.angle_gamma   90.00
#
_symmetry.space_group_name_H-M   'P 1'
#
loop_
_entity.id
_entity.type
_entity.pdbx_description
1 polymer ?
#
loop_
_entity_poly.entity_id
_entity_poly.type
_entity_poly.pdbx_seq_one_letter_code
_entity_poly.pdbx_strand_id
1 'polypeptide(L)'
;MNGDIFQSEEKLFIMLARLYIYLLAFLSIGYTFASVCVTNGPLGMITGAIQNWQITASSTYPKEWDKKCSEKYARVYLPNKYGWCSKYKSSSEWLKIDLGVAARVTGVMTQGRGDGKEWVTSFKVSYSMDDYNEAYVTDQYENHKVFEGNTDAFSIKHTYLDRPVIARYIKFHTVHWHRHPSMRVEVLGCQLCKEQIGLPPYGKIRASTWAKSRKKSSCQPEDGNILSNKAWCAKKQNEHQWIEIDVGPPTLITGILTKGRADSKKQHWVTRFKITYSNDSQVWYQYKDAHNAEPRLFGGNNDKNTDRTHYINSPFVARYVRFHPLEWHGKISMRVGLLGCPHTGSCGDQFMRVNEDTPCVENLAFKKEAWINSKRHYKRHIRNRITQGHASRAVDGFIDQDVHRCTILDNIYGDNPVWTVDLGHNVDVSGVVIYTWQGFDEKKDTATSEHLNNLDRLVIYVDDKSKGDDDSSVTGNMCGYITKINGALSSDKIHMQCVRPQKGRFVLIEAWGASNSYSRLFSAVLCEVMVYA
;
A
#
# COMPACT_ATOMS: atom_id res chain seq x y z
N MET A 1 -23.40 45.37 -27.97
CA MET A 1 -23.78 44.88 -26.64
C MET A 1 -24.16 43.40 -26.57
N ASN A 2 -23.91 42.59 -27.61
CA ASN A 2 -24.29 41.16 -27.62
C ASN A 2 -23.07 40.17 -27.57
N GLY A 3 -21.84 40.67 -27.42
CA GLY A 3 -20.64 39.81 -27.39
C GLY A 3 -20.19 39.38 -25.97
N ASP A 4 -20.47 40.20 -24.97
CA ASP A 4 -19.93 40.00 -23.62
C ASP A 4 -20.76 39.03 -22.76
N ILE A 5 -22.03 38.85 -23.10
CA ILE A 5 -22.93 37.94 -22.36
C ILE A 5 -22.60 36.46 -22.69
N PHE A 6 -22.30 36.17 -23.96
CA PHE A 6 -21.93 34.79 -24.37
C PHE A 6 -20.60 34.29 -23.78
N GLN A 7 -19.60 35.18 -23.64
CA GLN A 7 -18.32 34.79 -23.01
C GLN A 7 -18.42 34.58 -21.50
N SER A 8 -19.38 35.20 -20.83
CA SER A 8 -19.59 35.01 -19.39
C SER A 8 -20.30 33.70 -19.08
N GLU A 9 -21.22 33.25 -19.92
CA GLU A 9 -21.93 31.99 -19.77
C GLU A 9 -21.01 30.78 -20.05
N GLU A 10 -20.15 30.89 -21.04
CA GLU A 10 -19.18 29.82 -21.37
C GLU A 10 -18.14 29.62 -20.25
N LYS A 11 -17.64 30.72 -19.67
CA LYS A 11 -16.73 30.66 -18.49
C LYS A 11 -17.42 30.10 -17.25
N LEU A 12 -18.69 30.44 -17.02
CA LEU A 12 -19.48 29.92 -15.92
C LEU A 12 -19.73 28.40 -16.10
N PHE A 13 -20.04 27.95 -17.33
CA PHE A 13 -20.25 26.55 -17.64
C PHE A 13 -18.97 25.71 -17.47
N ILE A 14 -17.81 26.23 -17.89
CA ILE A 14 -16.50 25.58 -17.69
C ILE A 14 -16.15 25.53 -16.21
N MET A 15 -16.45 26.57 -15.45
CA MET A 15 -16.21 26.60 -14.01
C MET A 15 -17.10 25.60 -13.25
N LEU A 16 -18.37 25.52 -13.60
CA LEU A 16 -19.32 24.55 -13.04
C LEU A 16 -18.97 23.10 -13.41
N ALA A 17 -18.54 22.85 -14.65
CA ALA A 17 -18.09 21.54 -15.10
C ALA A 17 -16.81 21.10 -14.36
N ARG A 18 -15.86 22.00 -14.11
CA ARG A 18 -14.69 21.73 -13.28
C ARG A 18 -15.06 21.45 -11.83
N LEU A 19 -15.97 22.23 -11.24
CA LEU A 19 -16.47 22.00 -9.88
C LEU A 19 -17.17 20.63 -9.77
N TYR A 20 -17.95 20.24 -10.79
CA TYR A 20 -18.63 18.95 -10.85
C TYR A 20 -17.66 17.79 -10.98
N ILE A 21 -16.59 17.92 -11.76
CA ILE A 21 -15.51 16.92 -11.86
C ILE A 21 -14.75 16.80 -10.54
N TYR A 22 -14.46 17.91 -9.86
CA TYR A 22 -13.86 17.86 -8.52
C TYR A 22 -14.79 17.24 -7.48
N LEU A 23 -16.09 17.52 -7.52
CA LEU A 23 -17.09 16.90 -6.65
C LEU A 23 -17.23 15.38 -6.91
N LEU A 24 -17.21 14.95 -8.17
CA LEU A 24 -17.23 13.52 -8.52
C LEU A 24 -15.92 12.81 -8.10
N ALA A 25 -14.76 13.46 -8.23
CA ALA A 25 -13.49 12.93 -7.73
C ALA A 25 -13.48 12.81 -6.20
N PHE A 26 -14.02 13.78 -5.48
CA PHE A 26 -14.18 13.70 -4.02
C PHE A 26 -15.19 12.63 -3.59
N LEU A 27 -16.29 12.46 -4.33
CA LEU A 27 -17.28 11.42 -4.05
C LEU A 27 -16.74 10.01 -4.33
N SER A 28 -15.93 9.83 -5.38
CA SER A 28 -15.30 8.54 -5.69
C SER A 28 -14.22 8.16 -4.67
N ILE A 29 -13.48 9.12 -4.14
CA ILE A 29 -12.51 8.90 -3.04
C ILE A 29 -13.26 8.52 -1.75
N GLY A 30 -14.42 9.11 -1.47
CA GLY A 30 -15.23 8.80 -0.28
C GLY A 30 -15.80 7.39 -0.26
N TYR A 31 -16.13 6.82 -1.42
CA TYR A 31 -16.73 5.47 -1.49
C TYR A 31 -15.72 4.32 -1.31
N THR A 32 -14.45 4.52 -1.64
CA THR A 32 -13.41 3.48 -1.48
C THR A 32 -12.93 3.31 -0.04
N PHE A 33 -13.09 4.33 0.82
CA PHE A 33 -12.71 4.24 2.23
C PHE A 33 -13.75 3.54 3.13
N ALA A 34 -14.98 3.41 2.69
CA ALA A 34 -16.07 2.89 3.52
C ALA A 34 -16.01 1.37 3.74
N SER A 35 -15.30 0.62 2.90
CA SER A 35 -15.26 -0.85 2.95
C SER A 35 -14.20 -1.46 3.88
N VAL A 36 -13.22 -0.68 4.35
CA VAL A 36 -12.07 -1.19 5.12
C VAL A 36 -12.27 -1.10 6.64
N CYS A 37 -13.23 -0.33 7.13
CA CYS A 37 -13.48 -0.13 8.56
C CYS A 37 -14.62 -1.01 9.08
N VAL A 38 -14.38 -2.29 9.31
CA VAL A 38 -15.37 -3.24 9.84
C VAL A 38 -15.45 -3.22 11.37
N THR A 39 -14.41 -2.84 12.08
CA THR A 39 -14.33 -2.89 13.54
C THR A 39 -14.28 -1.50 14.16
N ASN A 40 -15.19 -1.24 15.10
CA ASN A 40 -15.15 -0.06 15.96
C ASN A 40 -14.50 -0.43 17.29
N GLY A 41 -13.30 0.07 17.53
CA GLY A 41 -12.55 -0.21 18.76
C GLY A 41 -11.81 1.03 19.29
N PRO A 42 -11.13 0.89 20.44
CA PRO A 42 -10.24 1.92 20.97
C PRO A 42 -9.11 2.22 20.00
N LEU A 43 -8.86 3.51 19.72
CA LEU A 43 -7.84 3.93 18.73
C LEU A 43 -6.43 4.04 19.31
N GLY A 44 -6.26 3.78 20.62
CA GLY A 44 -4.91 3.60 21.16
C GLY A 44 -4.52 4.40 22.38
N MET A 45 -5.43 5.12 23.02
CA MET A 45 -5.15 5.75 24.31
C MET A 45 -4.96 4.69 25.40
N ILE A 46 -5.86 3.69 25.46
CA ILE A 46 -5.81 2.57 26.41
C ILE A 46 -4.57 1.71 26.20
N THR A 47 -4.28 1.35 24.96
CA THR A 47 -3.19 0.42 24.61
C THR A 47 -1.82 1.07 24.64
N GLY A 48 -1.74 2.40 24.70
CA GLY A 48 -0.50 3.16 24.57
C GLY A 48 0.01 3.28 23.12
N ALA A 49 -0.75 2.81 22.12
CA ALA A 49 -0.40 2.98 20.70
C ALA A 49 -0.34 4.46 20.30
N ILE A 50 -1.20 5.31 20.89
CA ILE A 50 -1.05 6.77 20.83
C ILE A 50 0.04 7.15 21.82
N GLN A 51 1.13 7.70 21.32
CA GLN A 51 2.29 8.09 22.12
C GLN A 51 2.04 9.37 22.92
N ASN A 52 2.82 9.62 23.98
CA ASN A 52 2.61 10.78 24.85
C ASN A 52 2.73 12.13 24.10
N TRP A 53 3.55 12.22 23.07
CA TRP A 53 3.72 13.43 22.26
C TRP A 53 2.52 13.72 21.34
N GLN A 54 1.64 12.76 21.13
CA GLN A 54 0.39 12.89 20.37
C GLN A 54 -0.76 13.44 21.21
N ILE A 55 -0.56 13.61 22.52
CA ILE A 55 -1.54 14.14 23.45
C ILE A 55 -1.10 15.53 23.87
N THR A 56 -1.90 16.54 23.56
CA THR A 56 -1.62 17.95 23.88
C THR A 56 -2.84 18.59 24.53
N ALA A 57 -2.65 19.69 25.21
CA ALA A 57 -3.74 20.41 25.86
C ALA A 57 -3.51 21.92 25.79
N SER A 58 -4.58 22.71 25.97
CA SER A 58 -4.52 24.17 26.08
C SER A 58 -3.63 24.60 27.24
N SER A 59 -3.77 23.92 28.37
CA SER A 59 -2.98 24.08 29.55
C SER A 59 -2.94 22.80 30.38
N THR A 60 -1.97 22.72 31.26
CA THR A 60 -1.84 21.60 32.20
C THR A 60 -1.50 22.15 33.58
N TYR A 61 -2.09 21.57 34.62
CA TYR A 61 -1.83 21.93 35.98
C TYR A 61 -0.34 21.78 36.32
N PRO A 62 0.29 22.76 37.00
CA PRO A 62 1.72 22.75 37.25
C PRO A 62 2.20 21.47 37.97
N LYS A 63 3.26 20.86 37.47
CA LYS A 63 3.84 19.62 38.03
C LYS A 63 4.38 19.80 39.45
N GLU A 64 4.77 21.02 39.80
CA GLU A 64 5.24 21.42 41.13
C GLU A 64 4.12 21.30 42.15
N TRP A 65 2.88 21.50 41.73
CA TRP A 65 1.70 21.44 42.60
C TRP A 65 1.06 20.05 42.62
N ASP A 66 1.00 19.39 41.45
CA ASP A 66 0.52 18.01 41.36
C ASP A 66 1.16 17.24 40.20
N LYS A 67 2.08 16.34 40.50
CA LYS A 67 2.79 15.49 39.54
C LYS A 67 1.89 14.46 38.81
N LYS A 68 0.63 14.28 39.28
CA LYS A 68 -0.33 13.33 38.73
C LYS A 68 -1.26 13.95 37.69
N CYS A 69 -1.19 15.26 37.50
CA CYS A 69 -1.87 16.01 36.46
C CYS A 69 -0.94 16.22 35.29
N SER A 70 -1.20 15.56 34.17
CA SER A 70 -0.50 15.78 32.89
C SER A 70 -1.33 15.25 31.73
N GLU A 71 -1.18 15.86 30.56
CA GLU A 71 -1.83 15.42 29.33
C GLU A 71 -1.53 13.95 28.99
N LYS A 72 -0.32 13.47 29.23
CA LYS A 72 0.07 12.06 29.02
C LYS A 72 -0.72 11.06 29.87
N TYR A 73 -1.35 11.53 30.94
CA TYR A 73 -2.18 10.73 31.84
C TYR A 73 -3.68 10.78 31.50
N ALA A 74 -4.04 11.43 30.40
CA ALA A 74 -5.41 11.52 29.92
C ALA A 74 -5.94 10.20 29.34
N ARG A 75 -5.52 9.05 29.85
CA ARG A 75 -5.87 7.72 29.34
C ARG A 75 -6.87 7.05 30.27
N VAL A 76 -8.00 6.56 29.73
CA VAL A 76 -8.96 5.77 30.52
C VAL A 76 -8.28 4.52 31.11
N TYR A 77 -8.79 4.01 32.21
CA TYR A 77 -8.25 2.90 32.98
C TYR A 77 -6.87 3.14 33.63
N LEU A 78 -6.26 4.31 33.45
CA LEU A 78 -4.98 4.57 34.12
C LEU A 78 -5.18 4.58 35.66
N PRO A 79 -4.47 3.75 36.43
CA PRO A 79 -4.63 3.64 37.88
C PRO A 79 -4.04 4.85 38.61
N ASN A 80 -4.28 4.93 39.92
CA ASN A 80 -3.51 5.76 40.87
C ASN A 80 -3.65 7.28 40.75
N LYS A 81 -4.85 7.81 40.71
CA LYS A 81 -5.12 9.26 40.81
C LYS A 81 -4.62 10.11 39.66
N TYR A 82 -4.22 9.51 38.55
CA TYR A 82 -3.74 10.20 37.36
C TYR A 82 -4.90 10.72 36.49
N GLY A 83 -4.62 11.76 35.72
CA GLY A 83 -5.51 12.33 34.70
C GLY A 83 -4.88 13.58 34.09
N TRP A 84 -5.45 14.07 33.00
CA TRP A 84 -5.22 15.44 32.60
C TRP A 84 -6.06 16.36 33.49
N CYS A 85 -5.45 17.44 33.97
CA CYS A 85 -6.12 18.51 34.69
C CYS A 85 -5.70 19.82 34.03
N SER A 86 -6.63 20.64 33.59
CA SER A 86 -6.31 21.97 33.06
C SER A 86 -5.65 22.85 34.11
N LYS A 87 -4.92 23.89 33.68
CA LYS A 87 -4.40 24.89 34.62
C LYS A 87 -5.52 25.79 35.15
N TYR A 88 -6.47 26.13 34.27
CA TYR A 88 -7.53 27.06 34.57
C TYR A 88 -8.89 26.37 34.65
N LYS A 89 -9.81 26.92 35.46
CA LYS A 89 -11.22 26.51 35.49
C LYS A 89 -12.01 27.30 34.47
N SER A 90 -11.80 26.99 33.20
CA SER A 90 -12.39 27.73 32.08
C SER A 90 -12.96 26.79 31.03
N SER A 91 -14.06 27.17 30.42
CA SER A 91 -14.63 26.47 29.25
C SER A 91 -13.83 26.66 27.96
N SER A 92 -12.77 27.48 27.97
CA SER A 92 -11.79 27.59 26.90
C SER A 92 -10.72 26.48 26.93
N GLU A 93 -10.71 25.66 27.99
CA GLU A 93 -9.75 24.57 28.14
C GLU A 93 -10.12 23.38 27.25
N TRP A 94 -9.09 22.76 26.65
CA TRP A 94 -9.24 21.63 25.78
C TRP A 94 -8.10 20.61 25.91
N LEU A 95 -8.42 19.37 25.57
CA LEU A 95 -7.49 18.25 25.44
C LEU A 95 -7.56 17.73 24.01
N LYS A 96 -6.40 17.59 23.32
CA LYS A 96 -6.32 17.17 21.91
C LYS A 96 -5.53 15.87 21.77
N ILE A 97 -6.08 14.97 20.97
CA ILE A 97 -5.49 13.69 20.62
C ILE A 97 -5.17 13.68 19.12
N ASP A 98 -3.88 13.52 18.74
CA ASP A 98 -3.47 13.22 17.37
C ASP A 98 -3.52 11.70 17.17
N LEU A 99 -4.43 11.22 16.33
CA LEU A 99 -4.57 9.80 16.01
C LEU A 99 -3.44 9.29 15.07
N GLY A 100 -2.59 10.20 14.59
CA GLY A 100 -1.47 9.93 13.70
C GLY A 100 -1.88 9.87 12.24
N VAL A 101 -2.80 9.00 11.90
CA VAL A 101 -3.41 8.90 10.57
C VAL A 101 -4.90 9.23 10.65
N ALA A 102 -5.53 9.46 9.49
CA ALA A 102 -6.98 9.60 9.42
C ALA A 102 -7.68 8.39 10.04
N ALA A 103 -8.75 8.62 10.77
CA ALA A 103 -9.61 7.59 11.34
C ALA A 103 -11.08 7.91 11.09
N ARG A 104 -11.88 6.87 10.92
CA ARG A 104 -13.33 6.98 11.01
C ARG A 104 -13.69 6.89 12.49
N VAL A 105 -13.98 8.02 13.09
CA VAL A 105 -14.33 8.14 14.50
C VAL A 105 -15.83 7.96 14.68
N THR A 106 -16.22 7.03 15.55
CA THR A 106 -17.61 6.65 15.81
C THR A 106 -18.08 7.04 17.18
N GLY A 107 -17.14 7.37 18.07
CA GLY A 107 -17.46 7.73 19.45
C GLY A 107 -16.23 8.07 20.27
N VAL A 108 -16.46 8.36 21.54
CA VAL A 108 -15.43 8.63 22.53
C VAL A 108 -15.81 7.97 23.87
N MET A 109 -14.81 7.72 24.69
CA MET A 109 -15.00 7.38 26.09
C MET A 109 -14.44 8.49 26.96
N THR A 110 -15.11 8.80 28.08
CA THR A 110 -14.61 9.75 29.07
C THR A 110 -14.65 9.13 30.45
N GLN A 111 -13.72 9.54 31.30
CA GLN A 111 -13.61 9.15 32.71
C GLN A 111 -13.04 10.32 33.49
N GLY A 112 -13.42 10.50 34.72
CA GLY A 112 -12.86 11.53 35.58
C GLY A 112 -11.43 11.21 36.03
N ARG A 113 -10.85 12.07 36.89
CA ARG A 113 -9.54 11.86 37.45
C ARG A 113 -9.55 10.70 38.46
N GLY A 114 -8.52 9.86 38.43
CA GLY A 114 -8.44 8.65 39.26
C GLY A 114 -8.32 8.88 40.78
N ASP A 115 -8.35 10.13 41.28
CA ASP A 115 -8.38 10.45 42.70
C ASP A 115 -9.80 10.49 43.30
N GLY A 116 -10.83 10.35 42.49
CA GLY A 116 -12.23 10.34 42.91
C GLY A 116 -12.84 11.71 43.17
N LYS A 117 -12.14 12.81 42.85
CA LYS A 117 -12.57 14.15 43.27
C LYS A 117 -13.02 15.06 42.13
N GLU A 118 -12.56 14.84 40.93
CA GLU A 118 -12.69 15.77 39.83
C GLU A 118 -13.10 15.05 38.54
N TRP A 119 -14.06 15.62 37.81
CA TRP A 119 -14.51 15.12 36.51
C TRP A 119 -15.21 16.20 35.70
N VAL A 120 -15.20 16.02 34.36
CA VAL A 120 -15.95 16.86 33.42
C VAL A 120 -17.37 16.34 33.30
N THR A 121 -18.38 17.19 33.56
CA THR A 121 -19.81 16.85 33.54
C THR A 121 -20.47 17.15 32.21
N SER A 122 -19.89 18.02 31.35
CA SER A 122 -20.28 18.20 29.95
C SER A 122 -19.13 18.73 29.12
N PHE A 123 -19.11 18.34 27.86
CA PHE A 123 -18.03 18.69 26.95
C PHE A 123 -18.54 18.80 25.50
N LYS A 124 -17.73 19.44 24.64
CA LYS A 124 -17.91 19.42 23.18
C LYS A 124 -16.74 18.68 22.53
N VAL A 125 -16.96 18.14 21.34
CA VAL A 125 -15.93 17.51 20.54
C VAL A 125 -15.77 18.28 19.24
N SER A 126 -14.55 18.64 18.91
CA SER A 126 -14.18 19.11 17.58
C SER A 126 -13.17 18.15 16.95
N TYR A 127 -13.06 18.22 15.63
CA TYR A 127 -12.22 17.34 14.85
C TYR A 127 -11.58 18.06 13.67
N SER A 128 -10.44 17.56 13.22
CA SER A 128 -9.70 18.13 12.09
C SER A 128 -8.86 17.06 11.38
N MET A 129 -8.51 17.30 10.12
CA MET A 129 -7.57 16.50 9.37
C MET A 129 -6.14 17.06 9.40
N ASP A 130 -5.98 18.37 9.55
CA ASP A 130 -4.73 19.11 9.35
C ASP A 130 -4.28 19.93 10.57
N ASP A 131 -5.01 19.86 11.69
CA ASP A 131 -4.83 20.64 12.92
C ASP A 131 -5.10 22.15 12.80
N TYR A 132 -5.53 22.63 11.64
CA TYR A 132 -5.83 24.05 11.38
C TYR A 132 -7.32 24.27 11.15
N ASN A 133 -7.93 23.47 10.27
CA ASN A 133 -9.33 23.57 9.93
C ASN A 133 -10.15 22.68 10.87
N GLU A 134 -10.70 23.30 11.92
CA GLU A 134 -11.42 22.60 12.98
C GLU A 134 -12.94 22.70 12.76
N ALA A 135 -13.62 21.57 12.82
CA ALA A 135 -15.08 21.47 12.78
C ALA A 135 -15.60 20.85 14.09
N TYR A 136 -16.73 21.31 14.58
CA TYR A 136 -17.38 20.72 15.75
C TYR A 136 -18.33 19.59 15.34
N VAL A 137 -18.48 18.61 16.20
CA VAL A 137 -19.58 17.66 16.09
C VAL A 137 -20.87 18.40 16.36
N THR A 138 -21.84 18.28 15.47
CA THR A 138 -23.12 18.97 15.54
C THR A 138 -24.25 18.04 15.93
N ASP A 139 -25.33 18.60 16.45
CA ASP A 139 -26.62 17.93 16.62
C ASP A 139 -27.43 17.91 15.30
N GLN A 140 -28.66 17.41 15.35
CA GLN A 140 -29.56 17.35 14.19
C GLN A 140 -29.97 18.73 13.64
N TYR A 141 -29.74 19.81 14.38
CA TYR A 141 -30.06 21.20 14.03
C TYR A 141 -28.79 22.00 13.66
N GLU A 142 -27.67 21.31 13.43
CA GLU A 142 -26.36 21.88 13.10
C GLU A 142 -25.73 22.76 14.21
N ASN A 143 -26.26 22.74 15.45
CA ASN A 143 -25.61 23.39 16.57
C ASN A 143 -24.45 22.55 17.10
N HIS A 144 -23.43 23.20 17.69
CA HIS A 144 -22.32 22.48 18.33
C HIS A 144 -22.86 21.59 19.45
N LYS A 145 -22.78 20.27 19.28
CA LYS A 145 -23.34 19.30 20.21
C LYS A 145 -22.61 19.35 21.55
N VAL A 146 -23.36 19.57 22.62
CA VAL A 146 -22.85 19.43 23.99
C VAL A 146 -23.18 18.03 24.47
N PHE A 147 -22.14 17.26 24.74
CA PHE A 147 -22.26 15.91 25.26
C PHE A 147 -22.33 15.92 26.79
N GLU A 148 -23.16 15.05 27.35
CA GLU A 148 -23.12 14.75 28.75
C GLU A 148 -21.83 14.02 29.10
N GLY A 149 -21.11 14.50 30.10
CA GLY A 149 -19.91 13.91 30.64
C GLY A 149 -20.16 12.93 31.78
N ASN A 150 -19.18 12.80 32.67
CA ASN A 150 -19.21 11.87 33.79
C ASN A 150 -20.03 12.44 34.97
N THR A 151 -20.63 11.55 35.76
CA THR A 151 -21.31 11.86 37.01
C THR A 151 -20.46 11.56 38.23
N ASP A 152 -19.37 10.81 38.01
CA ASP A 152 -18.36 10.48 39.03
C ASP A 152 -16.96 10.39 38.36
N ALA A 153 -15.93 10.14 39.16
CA ALA A 153 -14.56 10.09 38.67
C ALA A 153 -14.12 8.72 38.16
N PHE A 154 -14.84 7.65 38.44
CA PHE A 154 -14.40 6.27 38.17
C PHE A 154 -15.14 5.58 37.04
N SER A 155 -16.41 5.88 36.88
CA SER A 155 -17.23 5.29 35.80
C SER A 155 -16.75 5.77 34.42
N ILE A 156 -16.71 4.85 33.45
CA ILE A 156 -16.43 5.20 32.06
C ILE A 156 -17.74 5.48 31.36
N LYS A 157 -17.85 6.65 30.77
CA LYS A 157 -18.97 7.00 29.92
C LYS A 157 -18.63 6.81 28.46
N HIS A 158 -19.39 5.98 27.77
CA HIS A 158 -19.33 5.80 26.32
C HIS A 158 -20.29 6.78 25.65
N THR A 159 -19.80 7.52 24.67
CA THR A 159 -20.57 8.51 23.92
C THR A 159 -20.36 8.24 22.44
N TYR A 160 -21.42 7.83 21.73
CA TYR A 160 -21.37 7.58 20.31
C TYR A 160 -21.79 8.83 19.53
N LEU A 161 -21.16 9.05 18.38
CA LEU A 161 -21.53 10.10 17.46
C LEU A 161 -22.71 9.66 16.61
N ASP A 162 -23.71 10.53 16.45
CA ASP A 162 -24.88 10.24 15.59
C ASP A 162 -24.45 10.00 14.13
N ARG A 163 -23.43 10.76 13.69
CA ARG A 163 -22.76 10.60 12.40
C ARG A 163 -21.26 10.43 12.64
N PRO A 164 -20.66 9.30 12.22
CA PRO A 164 -19.22 9.14 12.26
C PRO A 164 -18.51 10.23 11.46
N VAL A 165 -17.37 10.69 11.95
CA VAL A 165 -16.54 11.71 11.28
C VAL A 165 -15.19 11.11 10.86
N ILE A 166 -14.61 11.65 9.78
CA ILE A 166 -13.25 11.33 9.37
C ILE A 166 -12.33 12.41 9.94
N ALA A 167 -11.39 11.99 10.77
CA ALA A 167 -10.49 12.90 11.47
C ALA A 167 -9.14 12.27 11.77
N ARG A 168 -8.11 13.11 11.86
CA ARG A 168 -6.82 12.77 12.47
C ARG A 168 -6.72 13.36 13.89
N TYR A 169 -7.24 14.55 14.10
CA TYR A 169 -7.19 15.24 15.39
C TYR A 169 -8.58 15.27 16.00
N ILE A 170 -8.67 14.88 17.27
CA ILE A 170 -9.88 14.98 18.07
C ILE A 170 -9.57 15.85 19.27
N LYS A 171 -10.42 16.85 19.51
CA LYS A 171 -10.27 17.79 20.62
C LYS A 171 -11.51 17.77 21.51
N PHE A 172 -11.29 17.62 22.79
CA PHE A 172 -12.32 17.64 23.83
C PHE A 172 -12.30 19.01 24.48
N HIS A 173 -13.38 19.77 24.39
CA HIS A 173 -13.56 21.09 25.01
C HIS A 173 -14.40 20.93 26.26
N THR A 174 -13.88 21.31 27.41
CA THR A 174 -14.63 21.25 28.69
C THR A 174 -15.70 22.35 28.73
N VAL A 175 -16.92 22.00 29.12
CA VAL A 175 -18.02 22.96 29.24
C VAL A 175 -18.39 23.14 30.70
N HIS A 176 -18.71 22.05 31.41
CA HIS A 176 -18.96 22.05 32.86
C HIS A 176 -18.18 20.91 33.51
N TRP A 177 -17.92 21.06 34.81
CA TRP A 177 -17.12 20.11 35.59
C TRP A 177 -17.48 20.11 37.05
N HIS A 178 -17.15 19.04 37.76
CA HIS A 178 -17.18 18.96 39.22
C HIS A 178 -15.79 19.31 39.77
N ARG A 179 -15.72 20.31 40.62
CA ARG A 179 -14.51 20.87 41.27
C ARG A 179 -13.47 21.44 40.31
N HIS A 180 -12.93 20.61 39.39
CA HIS A 180 -11.88 21.03 38.45
C HIS A 180 -12.05 20.31 37.09
N PRO A 181 -11.73 20.98 35.96
CA PRO A 181 -11.76 20.32 34.66
C PRO A 181 -10.64 19.29 34.54
N SER A 182 -10.94 18.04 34.87
CA SER A 182 -10.03 16.92 34.86
C SER A 182 -10.67 15.73 34.15
N MET A 183 -9.96 15.10 33.22
CA MET A 183 -10.51 13.99 32.49
C MET A 183 -9.46 13.00 31.97
N ARG A 184 -9.93 11.79 31.65
CA ARG A 184 -9.28 10.75 30.89
C ARG A 184 -10.17 10.38 29.73
N VAL A 185 -9.59 10.09 28.57
CA VAL A 185 -10.33 9.87 27.33
C VAL A 185 -9.80 8.68 26.53
N GLU A 186 -10.65 8.14 25.68
CA GLU A 186 -10.32 7.28 24.55
C GLU A 186 -11.17 7.68 23.35
N VAL A 187 -10.65 7.48 22.16
CA VAL A 187 -11.37 7.69 20.90
C VAL A 187 -11.73 6.33 20.31
N LEU A 188 -12.97 6.18 19.86
CA LEU A 188 -13.51 4.96 19.27
C LEU A 188 -13.64 5.08 17.77
N GLY A 189 -13.29 4.03 17.06
CA GLY A 189 -13.39 4.00 15.60
C GLY A 189 -12.43 3.02 14.97
N CYS A 190 -11.96 3.34 13.77
CA CYS A 190 -10.89 2.62 13.11
C CYS A 190 -9.98 3.56 12.33
N GLN A 191 -8.67 3.32 12.39
CA GLN A 191 -7.66 4.09 11.66
C GLN A 191 -7.66 3.67 10.19
N LEU A 192 -7.51 4.66 9.30
CA LEU A 192 -7.43 4.47 7.85
C LEU A 192 -5.97 4.55 7.42
N CYS A 193 -5.57 3.71 6.45
CA CYS A 193 -4.25 3.85 5.81
C CYS A 193 -3.05 3.86 6.80
N LYS A 194 -3.04 2.96 7.77
CA LYS A 194 -1.94 2.79 8.75
C LYS A 194 -1.07 1.57 8.45
N GLU A 195 -1.26 0.91 7.35
CA GLU A 195 -0.54 -0.30 7.00
C GLU A 195 0.88 0.01 6.56
N GLN A 196 1.81 -0.91 6.84
CA GLN A 196 3.16 -0.84 6.29
C GLN A 196 3.11 -1.26 4.82
N ILE A 197 3.53 -0.36 3.93
CA ILE A 197 3.53 -0.54 2.48
C ILE A 197 4.95 -0.55 1.94
N GLY A 198 5.14 -1.05 0.70
CA GLY A 198 6.45 -1.14 0.06
C GLY A 198 7.39 -2.15 0.74
N LEU A 199 6.83 -3.17 1.42
CA LEU A 199 7.60 -4.27 2.00
C LEU A 199 7.88 -5.34 0.95
N PRO A 200 9.06 -6.00 0.97
CA PRO A 200 9.31 -7.17 0.14
C PRO A 200 8.26 -8.29 0.37
N PRO A 201 7.86 -9.02 -0.67
CA PRO A 201 8.32 -8.94 -2.07
C PRO A 201 7.66 -7.81 -2.87
N TYR A 202 6.66 -7.11 -2.36
CA TYR A 202 5.82 -6.14 -3.07
C TYR A 202 6.47 -4.76 -3.25
N GLY A 203 7.55 -4.47 -2.52
CA GLY A 203 8.31 -3.23 -2.63
C GLY A 203 9.76 -3.48 -2.96
N LYS A 204 10.36 -2.57 -3.72
CA LYS A 204 11.77 -2.61 -4.09
C LYS A 204 12.52 -1.47 -3.41
N ILE A 205 13.75 -1.74 -2.98
CA ILE A 205 14.59 -0.73 -2.35
C ILE A 205 15.84 -0.49 -3.21
N ARG A 206 16.11 0.78 -3.47
CA ARG A 206 17.31 1.25 -4.20
C ARG A 206 18.04 2.30 -3.38
N ALA A 207 19.31 2.54 -3.68
CA ALA A 207 20.08 3.58 -3.02
C ALA A 207 21.11 4.21 -3.96
N SER A 208 21.50 5.45 -3.65
CA SER A 208 22.53 6.21 -4.39
C SER A 208 23.87 5.48 -4.43
N THR A 209 24.31 5.00 -3.27
CA THR A 209 25.54 4.21 -3.11
C THR A 209 25.40 3.27 -1.91
N TRP A 210 26.19 2.19 -1.87
CA TRP A 210 26.28 1.33 -0.69
C TRP A 210 27.71 0.84 -0.46
N ALA A 211 28.02 0.60 0.80
CA ALA A 211 29.32 0.12 1.21
C ALA A 211 29.44 -1.39 0.97
N LYS A 212 30.34 -1.81 0.07
CA LYS A 212 30.66 -3.23 -0.13
C LYS A 212 31.43 -3.76 1.08
N SER A 213 30.88 -4.75 1.78
CA SER A 213 31.59 -5.46 2.84
C SER A 213 32.42 -6.62 2.27
N ARG A 214 33.65 -6.81 2.78
CA ARG A 214 34.49 -7.99 2.42
C ARG A 214 33.94 -9.29 3.00
N LYS A 215 33.13 -9.22 4.05
CA LYS A 215 32.41 -10.36 4.65
C LYS A 215 30.95 -10.28 4.18
N LYS A 216 30.55 -11.29 3.41
CA LYS A 216 29.20 -11.48 2.83
C LYS A 216 28.06 -10.62 3.46
N SER A 217 27.46 -9.77 2.63
CA SER A 217 26.05 -9.36 2.71
C SER A 217 25.59 -8.41 3.83
N SER A 218 26.29 -7.35 4.16
CA SER A 218 25.68 -6.28 4.94
C SER A 218 25.82 -4.93 4.24
N CYS A 219 24.85 -4.03 4.42
CA CYS A 219 24.84 -2.68 3.88
C CYS A 219 24.29 -2.52 2.44
N GLN A 220 23.65 -3.54 1.88
CA GLN A 220 22.98 -3.43 0.59
C GLN A 220 21.71 -2.54 0.71
N PRO A 221 21.18 -2.00 -0.40
CA PRO A 221 19.93 -1.26 -0.37
C PRO A 221 18.77 -2.06 0.25
N GLU A 222 18.63 -3.34 -0.08
CA GLU A 222 17.58 -4.25 0.39
C GLU A 222 17.65 -4.47 1.92
N ASP A 223 18.86 -4.43 2.49
CA ASP A 223 19.07 -4.45 3.95
C ASP A 223 18.49 -3.21 4.65
N GLY A 224 18.16 -2.16 3.91
CA GLY A 224 17.54 -0.93 4.40
C GLY A 224 16.02 -1.02 4.65
N ASN A 225 15.40 -2.17 4.48
CA ASN A 225 14.01 -2.40 4.84
C ASN A 225 13.79 -2.26 6.35
N ILE A 226 12.68 -1.67 6.77
CA ILE A 226 12.35 -1.45 8.19
C ILE A 226 12.32 -2.72 9.03
N LEU A 227 11.93 -3.85 8.43
CA LEU A 227 11.87 -5.16 9.08
C LEU A 227 13.22 -5.90 9.09
N SER A 228 14.21 -5.40 8.36
CA SER A 228 15.54 -6.03 8.28
C SER A 228 16.24 -6.03 9.65
N ASN A 229 17.02 -7.07 9.90
CA ASN A 229 17.95 -7.14 11.03
C ASN A 229 19.34 -6.53 10.71
N LYS A 230 19.50 -5.88 9.55
CA LYS A 230 20.72 -5.22 9.09
C LYS A 230 20.48 -3.71 8.91
N ALA A 231 21.02 -3.09 7.86
CA ALA A 231 20.67 -1.75 7.36
C ALA A 231 21.36 -1.45 6.03
N TRP A 232 20.81 -0.53 5.25
CA TRP A 232 21.58 0.14 4.22
C TRP A 232 22.66 1.02 4.86
N CYS A 233 23.87 1.04 4.25
CA CYS A 233 24.96 1.91 4.66
C CYS A 233 25.54 2.61 3.43
N ALA A 234 25.50 3.93 3.39
CA ALA A 234 26.05 4.68 2.28
C ALA A 234 27.57 4.48 2.17
N LYS A 235 28.09 4.36 0.93
CA LYS A 235 29.53 4.32 0.65
C LYS A 235 30.17 5.67 0.90
N LYS A 236 29.51 6.75 0.49
CA LYS A 236 29.93 8.13 0.69
C LYS A 236 29.21 8.72 1.91
N GLN A 237 29.90 9.58 2.67
CA GLN A 237 29.33 10.22 3.87
C GLN A 237 29.09 11.71 3.56
N ASN A 238 28.06 11.99 2.76
CA ASN A 238 27.65 13.34 2.38
C ASN A 238 26.14 13.42 2.16
N GLU A 239 25.60 14.62 2.03
CA GLU A 239 24.17 14.92 1.89
C GLU A 239 23.55 14.47 0.55
N HIS A 240 24.37 14.04 -0.41
CA HIS A 240 23.90 13.56 -1.72
C HIS A 240 23.48 12.09 -1.70
N GLN A 241 23.51 11.45 -0.52
CA GLN A 241 23.07 10.07 -0.39
C GLN A 241 21.56 9.99 -0.19
N TRP A 242 20.99 8.91 -0.70
CA TRP A 242 19.58 8.60 -0.52
C TRP A 242 19.33 7.10 -0.55
N ILE A 243 18.26 6.69 0.11
CA ILE A 243 17.62 5.37 -0.02
C ILE A 243 16.19 5.58 -0.45
N GLU A 244 15.72 4.75 -1.37
CA GLU A 244 14.42 4.84 -2.05
C GLU A 244 13.61 3.59 -1.83
N ILE A 245 12.31 3.76 -1.58
CA ILE A 245 11.32 2.68 -1.63
C ILE A 245 10.44 2.90 -2.87
N ASP A 246 10.34 1.89 -3.74
CA ASP A 246 9.33 1.77 -4.79
C ASP A 246 8.18 0.93 -4.21
N VAL A 247 7.01 1.52 -4.03
CA VAL A 247 5.83 0.84 -3.46
C VAL A 247 4.99 0.11 -4.50
N GLY A 248 5.40 0.14 -5.78
CA GLY A 248 4.59 -0.32 -6.89
C GLY A 248 3.65 0.78 -7.42
N PRO A 249 2.37 0.52 -7.71
CA PRO A 249 1.46 1.56 -8.18
C PRO A 249 1.41 2.74 -7.21
N PRO A 250 1.23 3.98 -7.72
CA PRO A 250 1.11 5.16 -6.86
C PRO A 250 0.06 4.94 -5.78
N THR A 251 0.43 5.13 -4.52
CA THR A 251 -0.44 4.90 -3.36
C THR A 251 -0.36 6.04 -2.36
N LEU A 252 -1.36 6.15 -1.49
CA LEU A 252 -1.41 7.19 -0.48
C LEU A 252 -0.40 6.90 0.64
N ILE A 253 0.55 7.82 0.84
CA ILE A 253 1.56 7.79 1.91
C ILE A 253 1.06 8.65 3.07
N THR A 254 0.92 8.04 4.24
CA THR A 254 0.40 8.66 5.47
C THR A 254 1.44 8.77 6.58
N GLY A 255 2.56 8.04 6.46
CA GLY A 255 3.63 8.07 7.44
C GLY A 255 4.93 7.45 6.95
N ILE A 256 5.99 7.70 7.69
CA ILE A 256 7.33 7.18 7.43
C ILE A 256 7.93 6.62 8.72
N LEU A 257 8.73 5.57 8.57
CA LEU A 257 9.40 4.88 9.67
C LEU A 257 10.91 4.87 9.42
N THR A 258 11.68 5.05 10.48
CA THR A 258 13.14 4.93 10.40
C THR A 258 13.72 4.18 11.59
N LYS A 259 14.80 3.44 11.37
CA LYS A 259 15.66 2.80 12.38
C LYS A 259 17.13 2.97 12.02
N GLY A 260 18.00 2.81 12.98
CA GLY A 260 19.45 2.74 12.75
C GLY A 260 19.91 1.33 12.34
N ARG A 261 21.21 1.09 12.31
CA ARG A 261 21.84 -0.17 11.89
C ARG A 261 21.87 -1.20 13.01
N ALA A 262 21.18 -2.34 12.84
CA ALA A 262 21.07 -3.38 13.85
C ALA A 262 22.29 -4.32 13.95
N ASP A 263 22.86 -4.76 12.82
CA ASP A 263 23.85 -5.84 12.66
C ASP A 263 25.28 -5.49 13.09
N SER A 264 25.52 -4.28 13.57
CA SER A 264 26.85 -3.79 13.93
C SER A 264 26.98 -3.47 15.41
N LYS A 265 28.14 -3.80 16.01
CA LYS A 265 28.52 -3.29 17.34
C LYS A 265 28.74 -1.76 17.32
N LYS A 266 29.05 -1.19 16.15
CA LYS A 266 29.21 0.25 15.97
C LYS A 266 27.87 0.96 16.01
N GLN A 267 27.86 2.15 16.58
CA GLN A 267 26.69 3.00 16.74
C GLN A 267 26.51 3.85 15.48
N HIS A 268 25.62 3.45 14.57
CA HIS A 268 25.37 4.15 13.31
C HIS A 268 23.87 4.34 13.09
N TRP A 269 23.43 5.59 12.94
CA TRP A 269 22.05 5.97 12.60
C TRP A 269 22.01 7.37 12.02
N VAL A 270 20.93 7.68 11.31
CA VAL A 270 20.64 9.03 10.79
C VAL A 270 19.88 9.80 11.85
N THR A 271 20.33 11.01 12.18
CA THR A 271 19.72 11.89 13.20
C THR A 271 18.81 12.96 12.60
N ARG A 272 18.97 13.26 11.29
CA ARG A 272 18.12 14.22 10.57
C ARG A 272 18.07 13.89 9.09
N PHE A 273 16.90 14.02 8.48
CA PHE A 273 16.71 13.72 7.07
C PHE A 273 15.54 14.51 6.48
N LYS A 274 15.44 14.54 5.15
CA LYS A 274 14.29 15.01 4.38
C LYS A 274 13.82 13.91 3.44
N ILE A 275 12.59 14.05 2.92
CA ILE A 275 12.05 13.13 1.91
C ILE A 275 11.72 13.84 0.62
N THR A 276 11.84 13.11 -0.49
CA THR A 276 11.31 13.46 -1.79
C THR A 276 10.47 12.32 -2.33
N TYR A 277 9.53 12.61 -3.19
CA TYR A 277 8.64 11.62 -3.78
C TYR A 277 8.43 11.86 -5.28
N SER A 278 8.07 10.81 -5.99
CA SER A 278 7.87 10.81 -7.44
C SER A 278 6.90 9.72 -7.86
N ASN A 279 6.27 9.87 -9.03
CA ASN A 279 5.47 8.82 -9.68
C ASN A 279 6.20 8.16 -10.86
N ASP A 280 7.21 8.80 -11.44
CA ASP A 280 7.92 8.38 -12.65
C ASP A 280 9.42 8.15 -12.47
N SER A 281 9.96 8.40 -11.25
CA SER A 281 11.40 8.38 -10.92
C SER A 281 12.24 9.42 -11.68
N GLN A 282 11.61 10.35 -12.42
CA GLN A 282 12.27 11.42 -13.17
C GLN A 282 12.03 12.77 -12.51
N VAL A 283 10.77 13.12 -12.26
CA VAL A 283 10.38 14.37 -11.59
C VAL A 283 10.21 14.12 -10.10
N TRP A 284 10.96 14.87 -9.28
CA TRP A 284 11.01 14.70 -7.82
C TRP A 284 10.50 15.92 -7.10
N TYR A 285 9.55 15.72 -6.19
CA TYR A 285 8.96 16.74 -5.33
C TYR A 285 9.52 16.61 -3.91
N GLN A 286 9.92 17.73 -3.31
CA GLN A 286 10.29 17.75 -1.89
C GLN A 286 9.01 17.83 -1.06
N TYR A 287 8.91 16.97 -0.04
CA TYR A 287 7.77 17.02 0.86
C TYR A 287 7.77 18.30 1.70
N LYS A 288 6.61 18.94 1.75
CA LYS A 288 6.31 20.13 2.55
C LYS A 288 5.00 19.92 3.29
N ASP A 289 4.88 20.44 4.50
CA ASP A 289 3.58 20.54 5.14
C ASP A 289 2.74 21.61 4.45
N ALA A 290 1.40 21.45 4.40
CA ALA A 290 0.50 22.29 3.59
C ALA A 290 0.63 23.79 3.84
N HIS A 291 0.99 24.19 5.06
CA HIS A 291 1.10 25.58 5.46
C HIS A 291 2.55 26.10 5.54
N ASN A 292 3.53 25.30 5.06
CA ASN A 292 4.93 25.67 5.08
C ASN A 292 5.50 25.81 3.67
N ALA A 293 6.19 26.91 3.42
CA ALA A 293 6.90 27.14 2.15
C ALA A 293 8.14 26.24 2.04
N GLU A 294 8.81 25.96 3.16
CA GLU A 294 10.04 25.20 3.21
C GLU A 294 9.84 23.69 3.31
N PRO A 295 10.78 22.88 2.75
CA PRO A 295 10.74 21.43 2.91
C PRO A 295 10.78 21.00 4.36
N ARG A 296 9.96 20.03 4.74
CA ARG A 296 9.95 19.48 6.09
C ARG A 296 11.23 18.69 6.37
N LEU A 297 11.88 19.04 7.47
CA LEU A 297 13.00 18.30 8.01
C LEU A 297 12.52 17.39 9.14
N PHE A 298 12.88 16.11 9.05
CA PHE A 298 12.47 15.10 10.00
C PHE A 298 13.60 14.79 10.98
N GLY A 299 13.27 14.72 12.27
CA GLY A 299 14.19 14.21 13.28
C GLY A 299 14.35 12.69 13.12
N GLY A 300 15.56 12.21 12.96
CA GLY A 300 15.86 10.80 12.84
C GLY A 300 15.96 10.06 14.17
N ASN A 301 16.75 9.01 14.22
CA ASN A 301 16.90 8.13 15.36
C ASN A 301 17.95 8.64 16.35
N ASN A 302 17.81 8.23 17.62
CA ASN A 302 18.79 8.49 18.69
C ASN A 302 19.55 7.22 19.10
N ASP A 303 19.14 6.08 18.54
CA ASP A 303 19.76 4.77 18.74
C ASP A 303 19.60 3.88 17.48
N LYS A 304 20.05 2.64 17.57
CA LYS A 304 20.02 1.67 16.44
C LYS A 304 18.68 0.99 16.23
N ASN A 305 17.90 0.81 17.28
CA ASN A 305 16.84 -0.20 17.29
C ASN A 305 15.44 0.36 17.49
N THR A 306 15.32 1.53 18.12
CA THR A 306 14.02 2.14 18.38
C THR A 306 13.38 2.63 17.08
N ASP A 307 12.14 2.27 16.85
CA ASP A 307 11.34 2.76 15.73
C ASP A 307 11.06 4.24 15.92
N ARG A 308 11.35 5.03 14.89
CA ARG A 308 10.93 6.41 14.81
C ARG A 308 9.86 6.54 13.74
N THR A 309 8.65 6.85 14.18
CA THR A 309 7.50 7.07 13.29
C THR A 309 7.21 8.56 13.17
N HIS A 310 7.03 9.03 11.95
CA HIS A 310 6.50 10.34 11.65
C HIS A 310 5.25 10.21 10.80
N TYR A 311 4.15 10.76 11.28
CA TYR A 311 2.95 10.87 10.49
C TYR A 311 3.03 12.08 9.58
N ILE A 312 2.57 11.90 8.35
CA ILE A 312 2.56 12.93 7.31
C ILE A 312 1.36 13.86 7.54
N ASN A 313 1.61 15.17 7.70
CA ASN A 313 0.53 16.13 7.95
C ASN A 313 -0.33 16.37 6.71
N SER A 314 0.31 16.37 5.54
CA SER A 314 -0.36 16.44 4.24
C SER A 314 -0.07 15.15 3.47
N PRO A 315 -0.88 14.07 3.64
CA PRO A 315 -0.69 12.83 2.91
C PRO A 315 -0.62 13.06 1.40
N PHE A 316 0.25 12.33 0.72
CA PHE A 316 0.48 12.46 -0.71
C PHE A 316 0.47 11.12 -1.42
N VAL A 317 0.15 11.13 -2.71
CA VAL A 317 0.17 9.92 -3.55
C VAL A 317 1.50 9.84 -4.28
N ALA A 318 2.20 8.72 -4.13
CA ALA A 318 3.48 8.48 -4.79
C ALA A 318 3.75 6.99 -5.03
N ARG A 319 4.54 6.70 -6.07
CA ARG A 319 5.17 5.41 -6.30
C ARG A 319 6.54 5.32 -5.61
N TYR A 320 7.35 6.35 -5.69
CA TYR A 320 8.73 6.37 -5.18
C TYR A 320 8.86 7.37 -4.05
N VAL A 321 9.50 6.95 -2.96
CA VAL A 321 9.82 7.82 -1.83
C VAL A 321 11.30 7.67 -1.49
N ARG A 322 12.06 8.79 -1.54
CA ARG A 322 13.48 8.85 -1.16
C ARG A 322 13.64 9.49 0.20
N PHE A 323 14.50 8.89 1.01
CA PHE A 323 14.98 9.42 2.27
C PHE A 323 16.40 9.96 2.06
N HIS A 324 16.62 11.24 2.34
CA HIS A 324 17.90 11.93 2.18
C HIS A 324 18.48 12.24 3.54
N PRO A 325 19.50 11.49 4.01
CA PRO A 325 20.21 11.81 5.24
C PRO A 325 20.88 13.20 5.17
N LEU A 326 20.72 14.00 6.22
CA LEU A 326 21.33 15.31 6.38
C LEU A 326 22.34 15.31 7.52
N GLU A 327 22.00 14.66 8.63
CA GLU A 327 22.85 14.52 9.80
C GLU A 327 22.83 13.07 10.29
N TRP A 328 23.94 12.58 10.86
CA TRP A 328 24.06 11.20 11.30
C TRP A 328 25.06 11.03 12.44
N HIS A 329 24.88 9.97 13.22
CA HIS A 329 25.82 9.51 14.21
C HIS A 329 26.69 8.39 13.62
N GLY A 330 28.01 8.55 13.69
CA GLY A 330 28.97 7.59 13.15
C GLY A 330 29.04 7.60 11.63
N LYS A 331 28.21 6.80 10.96
CA LYS A 331 28.11 6.73 9.48
C LYS A 331 26.65 6.70 9.05
N ILE A 332 26.38 7.18 7.84
CA ILE A 332 25.07 7.08 7.23
C ILE A 332 24.69 5.61 7.14
N SER A 333 23.76 5.20 7.98
CA SER A 333 23.16 3.87 7.98
C SER A 333 21.74 3.97 8.50
N MET A 334 20.78 3.42 7.76
CA MET A 334 19.37 3.47 8.16
C MET A 334 18.57 2.32 7.58
N ARG A 335 17.46 2.04 8.24
CA ARG A 335 16.34 1.26 7.75
C ARG A 335 15.15 2.19 7.61
N VAL A 336 14.37 1.98 6.56
CA VAL A 336 13.25 2.84 6.20
C VAL A 336 11.99 2.02 5.94
N GLY A 337 10.84 2.62 6.20
CA GLY A 337 9.53 2.07 5.92
C GLY A 337 8.51 3.17 5.67
N LEU A 338 7.38 2.78 5.11
CA LEU A 338 6.27 3.67 4.79
C LEU A 338 4.98 3.16 5.41
N LEU A 339 4.12 4.09 5.82
CA LEU A 339 2.73 3.82 6.18
C LEU A 339 1.83 4.40 5.09
N GLY A 340 0.76 3.70 4.78
CA GLY A 340 -0.19 4.15 3.77
C GLY A 340 -1.37 3.23 3.60
N CYS A 341 -2.12 3.44 2.54
CA CYS A 341 -3.13 2.50 2.07
C CYS A 341 -2.50 1.55 1.04
N PRO A 342 -2.74 0.24 1.12
CA PRO A 342 -2.53 -0.63 -0.02
C PRO A 342 -3.32 -0.12 -1.23
N HIS A 343 -2.75 -0.25 -2.41
CA HIS A 343 -3.46 0.11 -3.62
C HIS A 343 -4.63 -0.86 -3.84
N THR A 344 -5.88 -0.37 -3.84
CA THR A 344 -7.10 -1.19 -3.95
C THR A 344 -7.76 -1.13 -5.34
N GLY A 345 -7.35 -0.18 -6.19
CA GLY A 345 -7.85 -0.03 -7.56
C GLY A 345 -7.25 -1.06 -8.53
N SER A 346 -7.54 -0.91 -9.84
CA SER A 346 -6.84 -1.66 -10.89
C SER A 346 -5.35 -1.44 -10.80
N CYS A 347 -4.57 -2.50 -10.98
CA CYS A 347 -3.11 -2.38 -10.83
C CYS A 347 -2.42 -1.58 -11.96
N GLY A 348 -3.11 -1.28 -13.05
CA GLY A 348 -2.53 -0.69 -14.26
C GLY A 348 -1.68 -1.71 -15.06
N ASP A 349 -1.31 -1.35 -16.27
CA ASP A 349 -0.73 -2.26 -17.27
C ASP A 349 0.57 -2.96 -16.84
N GLN A 350 1.40 -2.30 -16.03
CA GLN A 350 2.70 -2.84 -15.60
C GLN A 350 2.63 -3.62 -14.29
N PHE A 351 1.45 -3.73 -13.69
CA PHE A 351 1.26 -4.35 -12.39
C PHE A 351 0.12 -5.35 -12.43
N MET A 352 0.20 -6.31 -11.56
CA MET A 352 -0.82 -7.34 -11.41
C MET A 352 -1.16 -7.56 -9.95
N ARG A 353 -2.34 -8.10 -9.72
CA ARG A 353 -2.76 -8.59 -8.40
C ARG A 353 -2.85 -10.10 -8.47
N VAL A 354 -2.07 -10.77 -7.65
CA VAL A 354 -2.04 -12.24 -7.63
C VAL A 354 -3.40 -12.77 -7.16
N ASN A 355 -3.88 -12.27 -6.02
CA ASN A 355 -5.22 -12.51 -5.48
C ASN A 355 -5.90 -11.18 -5.20
N GLU A 356 -7.23 -11.17 -5.05
CA GLU A 356 -8.01 -9.95 -4.83
C GLU A 356 -7.54 -9.13 -3.61
N ASP A 357 -7.10 -9.80 -2.54
CA ASP A 357 -6.67 -9.19 -1.29
C ASP A 357 -5.17 -8.86 -1.24
N THR A 358 -4.41 -9.18 -2.31
CA THR A 358 -2.96 -8.92 -2.33
C THR A 358 -2.63 -7.54 -2.91
N PRO A 359 -1.53 -6.90 -2.48
CA PRO A 359 -1.02 -5.70 -3.13
C PRO A 359 -0.67 -5.96 -4.60
N CYS A 360 -0.68 -4.90 -5.41
CA CYS A 360 -0.18 -4.99 -6.78
C CYS A 360 1.34 -5.24 -6.79
N VAL A 361 1.76 -6.19 -7.61
CA VAL A 361 3.18 -6.50 -7.88
C VAL A 361 3.51 -6.14 -9.33
N GLU A 362 4.77 -5.89 -9.62
CA GLU A 362 5.22 -5.63 -10.99
C GLU A 362 5.05 -6.88 -11.86
N ASN A 363 4.43 -6.71 -13.03
CA ASN A 363 4.41 -7.72 -14.07
C ASN A 363 5.73 -7.67 -14.85
N LEU A 364 6.64 -8.60 -14.57
CA LEU A 364 7.97 -8.66 -15.18
C LEU A 364 7.92 -9.02 -16.67
N ALA A 365 6.83 -9.63 -17.13
CA ALA A 365 6.62 -10.03 -18.53
C ALA A 365 6.00 -8.93 -19.39
N PHE A 366 5.48 -7.85 -18.80
CA PHE A 366 4.75 -6.80 -19.51
C PHE A 366 5.55 -6.20 -20.68
N LYS A 367 5.03 -6.34 -21.90
CA LYS A 367 5.63 -5.87 -23.17
C LYS A 367 7.06 -6.36 -23.42
N LYS A 368 7.38 -7.54 -22.89
CA LYS A 368 8.66 -8.19 -23.13
C LYS A 368 8.63 -8.99 -24.43
N GLU A 369 9.82 -9.30 -24.93
CA GLU A 369 9.97 -10.15 -26.09
C GLU A 369 9.51 -11.58 -25.78
N ALA A 370 8.63 -12.13 -26.60
CA ALA A 370 8.11 -13.49 -26.44
C ALA A 370 8.04 -14.21 -27.79
N TRP A 371 8.23 -15.54 -27.76
CA TRP A 371 8.18 -16.40 -28.95
C TRP A 371 7.63 -17.78 -28.60
N ILE A 372 7.30 -18.55 -29.65
CA ILE A 372 6.86 -19.93 -29.55
C ILE A 372 7.89 -20.82 -30.26
N ASN A 373 8.44 -21.77 -29.50
CA ASN A 373 9.32 -22.79 -30.05
C ASN A 373 8.47 -23.99 -30.51
N SER A 374 8.39 -24.20 -31.81
CA SER A 374 7.90 -25.45 -32.39
C SER A 374 8.94 -25.99 -33.36
N LYS A 375 9.23 -27.30 -33.33
CA LYS A 375 10.25 -27.96 -34.17
C LYS A 375 10.08 -27.77 -35.68
N ARG A 376 8.98 -27.20 -36.16
CA ARG A 376 8.71 -27.02 -37.58
C ARG A 376 8.16 -25.63 -37.86
N HIS A 377 8.97 -24.78 -38.44
CA HIS A 377 8.53 -23.60 -39.16
C HIS A 377 7.53 -23.99 -40.27
N TYR A 378 6.25 -23.78 -40.03
CA TYR A 378 5.24 -24.06 -41.00
C TYR A 378 5.07 -22.90 -41.99
N LYS A 379 5.82 -22.95 -43.09
CA LYS A 379 5.55 -22.18 -44.29
C LYS A 379 4.50 -22.91 -45.13
N ARG A 380 3.26 -23.02 -44.72
CA ARG A 380 2.16 -23.36 -45.61
C ARG A 380 0.86 -22.70 -45.21
N HIS A 381 0.33 -21.97 -46.21
CA HIS A 381 -0.98 -21.34 -46.17
C HIS A 381 -2.07 -22.35 -45.83
N ILE A 382 -2.63 -22.22 -44.63
CA ILE A 382 -3.93 -22.80 -44.32
C ILE A 382 -4.94 -21.66 -44.46
N ARG A 383 -5.67 -21.65 -45.56
CA ARG A 383 -6.83 -20.81 -45.78
C ARG A 383 -7.87 -21.18 -44.69
N ASN A 384 -8.37 -20.19 -43.95
CA ASN A 384 -9.48 -20.25 -43.01
C ASN A 384 -9.21 -20.88 -41.63
N ARG A 385 -8.02 -20.80 -41.04
CA ARG A 385 -7.83 -21.02 -39.61
C ARG A 385 -7.55 -19.70 -38.89
N ILE A 386 -8.02 -19.59 -37.64
CA ILE A 386 -7.60 -18.55 -36.70
C ILE A 386 -6.07 -18.56 -36.74
N THR A 387 -5.49 -17.51 -37.29
CA THR A 387 -4.03 -17.40 -37.42
C THR A 387 -3.45 -17.46 -36.01
N GLN A 388 -2.47 -18.35 -35.80
CA GLN A 388 -1.66 -18.38 -34.57
C GLN A 388 -1.31 -16.94 -34.18
N GLY A 389 -1.85 -16.47 -33.06
CA GLY A 389 -1.56 -15.12 -32.58
C GLY A 389 -0.06 -14.99 -32.31
N HIS A 390 0.49 -13.79 -32.51
CA HIS A 390 1.88 -13.52 -32.13
C HIS A 390 2.08 -13.82 -30.64
N ALA A 391 3.20 -14.45 -30.28
CA ALA A 391 3.54 -14.77 -28.89
C ALA A 391 3.48 -13.55 -27.97
N SER A 392 3.76 -12.36 -28.51
CA SER A 392 3.70 -11.08 -27.80
C SER A 392 2.29 -10.66 -27.36
N ARG A 393 1.23 -11.27 -27.88
CA ARG A 393 -0.15 -11.02 -27.41
C ARG A 393 -0.38 -11.52 -25.99
N ALA A 394 0.40 -12.48 -25.54
CA ALA A 394 0.32 -12.98 -24.17
C ALA A 394 1.10 -12.12 -23.15
N VAL A 395 1.63 -10.96 -23.54
CA VAL A 395 2.36 -10.03 -22.66
C VAL A 395 2.06 -8.57 -22.99
N ASP A 396 0.95 -8.29 -23.66
CA ASP A 396 0.59 -6.95 -24.13
C ASP A 396 -0.18 -6.11 -23.08
N GLY A 397 -0.62 -6.75 -22.01
CA GLY A 397 -1.36 -6.14 -20.91
C GLY A 397 -2.89 -6.23 -21.04
N PHE A 398 -3.39 -6.89 -22.10
CA PHE A 398 -4.82 -7.08 -22.29
C PHE A 398 -5.27 -8.45 -21.76
N ILE A 399 -6.05 -8.43 -20.69
CA ILE A 399 -6.69 -9.62 -20.10
C ILE A 399 -8.03 -9.96 -20.78
N ASP A 400 -8.28 -9.37 -21.95
CA ASP A 400 -9.48 -9.56 -22.75
C ASP A 400 -9.59 -11.04 -23.19
N GLN A 401 -10.78 -11.60 -23.10
CA GLN A 401 -11.05 -13.00 -23.44
C GLN A 401 -11.41 -13.16 -24.93
N ASP A 402 -11.11 -12.19 -25.80
CA ASP A 402 -11.24 -12.36 -27.23
C ASP A 402 -10.11 -13.26 -27.75
N VAL A 403 -10.44 -14.47 -28.19
CA VAL A 403 -9.48 -15.45 -28.71
C VAL A 403 -8.59 -14.89 -29.83
N HIS A 404 -9.10 -13.93 -30.63
CA HIS A 404 -8.33 -13.27 -31.68
C HIS A 404 -7.21 -12.36 -31.15
N ARG A 405 -7.24 -12.00 -29.88
CA ARG A 405 -6.21 -11.22 -29.19
C ARG A 405 -5.26 -12.08 -28.35
N CYS A 406 -5.50 -13.37 -28.28
CA CYS A 406 -4.68 -14.30 -27.52
C CYS A 406 -3.61 -14.98 -28.39
N THR A 407 -2.66 -15.62 -27.74
CA THR A 407 -1.67 -16.52 -28.33
C THR A 407 -2.17 -17.96 -28.25
N ILE A 408 -2.09 -18.71 -29.34
CA ILE A 408 -2.54 -20.10 -29.40
C ILE A 408 -1.32 -21.02 -29.55
N LEU A 409 -1.19 -21.96 -28.61
CA LEU A 409 -0.18 -23.01 -28.60
C LEU A 409 -0.80 -24.29 -29.17
N ASP A 410 -0.56 -24.56 -30.45
CA ASP A 410 -1.11 -25.73 -31.16
C ASP A 410 -0.11 -26.87 -31.22
N ASN A 411 -0.54 -28.07 -30.81
CA ASN A 411 0.17 -29.31 -31.10
C ASN A 411 -0.46 -30.03 -32.32
N ILE A 412 -0.18 -29.55 -33.52
CA ILE A 412 -0.71 -30.17 -34.75
C ILE A 412 0.14 -31.38 -35.21
N TYR A 413 1.36 -31.54 -34.69
CA TYR A 413 2.35 -32.52 -35.21
C TYR A 413 2.95 -33.44 -34.13
N GLY A 414 2.39 -33.46 -32.91
CA GLY A 414 2.80 -34.38 -31.85
C GLY A 414 3.96 -33.88 -30.98
N ASP A 415 4.46 -32.67 -31.19
CA ASP A 415 5.45 -32.04 -30.31
C ASP A 415 4.75 -31.11 -29.32
N ASN A 416 5.23 -31.02 -28.10
CA ASN A 416 4.71 -30.09 -27.08
C ASN A 416 5.13 -28.65 -27.45
N PRO A 417 4.21 -27.74 -27.73
CA PRO A 417 4.57 -26.35 -27.98
C PRO A 417 5.03 -25.66 -26.68
N VAL A 418 6.06 -24.83 -26.81
CA VAL A 418 6.61 -24.05 -25.73
C VAL A 418 6.52 -22.57 -26.05
N TRP A 419 5.84 -21.81 -25.21
CA TRP A 419 5.86 -20.36 -25.24
C TRP A 419 6.93 -19.85 -24.28
N THR A 420 7.71 -18.85 -24.68
CA THR A 420 8.82 -18.31 -23.92
C THR A 420 8.76 -16.79 -23.88
N VAL A 421 9.08 -16.21 -22.72
CA VAL A 421 9.27 -14.75 -22.58
C VAL A 421 10.65 -14.45 -21.99
N ASP A 422 11.31 -13.43 -22.55
CA ASP A 422 12.58 -12.89 -22.05
C ASP A 422 12.34 -11.75 -21.08
N LEU A 423 12.62 -11.93 -19.81
CA LEU A 423 12.47 -10.90 -18.77
C LEU A 423 13.55 -9.80 -18.84
N GLY A 424 14.57 -9.99 -19.71
CA GLY A 424 15.65 -9.03 -19.95
C GLY A 424 16.85 -9.19 -19.02
N HIS A 425 16.70 -9.75 -17.83
CA HIS A 425 17.77 -10.04 -16.88
C HIS A 425 17.35 -11.16 -15.91
N ASN A 426 18.32 -11.74 -15.22
CA ASN A 426 18.03 -12.78 -14.24
C ASN A 426 17.32 -12.17 -13.02
N VAL A 427 16.16 -12.75 -12.69
CA VAL A 427 15.32 -12.42 -11.53
C VAL A 427 14.94 -13.68 -10.77
N ASP A 428 14.57 -13.53 -9.51
CA ASP A 428 14.00 -14.62 -8.72
C ASP A 428 12.48 -14.64 -8.96
N VAL A 429 12.00 -15.52 -9.86
CA VAL A 429 10.59 -15.67 -10.22
C VAL A 429 9.87 -16.43 -9.11
N SER A 430 8.88 -15.80 -8.47
CA SER A 430 8.06 -16.40 -7.41
C SER A 430 6.78 -17.05 -7.94
N GLY A 431 6.30 -16.62 -9.13
CA GLY A 431 5.14 -17.25 -9.75
C GLY A 431 4.68 -16.61 -11.03
N VAL A 432 3.63 -17.21 -11.61
CA VAL A 432 3.04 -16.84 -12.88
C VAL A 432 1.52 -16.81 -12.76
N VAL A 433 0.88 -15.81 -13.35
CA VAL A 433 -0.57 -15.76 -13.55
C VAL A 433 -0.84 -15.81 -15.04
N ILE A 434 -1.71 -16.72 -15.46
CA ILE A 434 -2.07 -16.93 -16.86
C ILE A 434 -3.56 -16.65 -17.00
N TYR A 435 -3.94 -15.76 -17.91
CA TYR A 435 -5.31 -15.61 -18.36
C TYR A 435 -5.51 -16.45 -19.62
N THR A 436 -6.52 -17.32 -19.59
CA THR A 436 -6.85 -18.26 -20.66
C THR A 436 -8.21 -17.95 -21.24
N TRP A 437 -8.46 -18.37 -22.46
CA TRP A 437 -9.78 -18.30 -23.07
C TRP A 437 -10.55 -19.59 -22.79
N GLN A 438 -11.77 -19.45 -22.27
CA GLN A 438 -12.68 -20.56 -21.92
C GLN A 438 -14.00 -20.51 -22.72
N GLY A 439 -14.15 -19.54 -23.61
CA GLY A 439 -15.40 -19.31 -24.32
C GLY A 439 -15.67 -20.32 -25.44
N PHE A 440 -16.92 -20.75 -25.55
CA PHE A 440 -17.46 -21.38 -26.75
C PHE A 440 -17.98 -20.26 -27.67
N ASP A 441 -17.40 -20.10 -28.85
CA ASP A 441 -18.08 -19.35 -29.89
C ASP A 441 -18.89 -20.35 -30.71
N GLU A 442 -20.18 -20.46 -30.40
CA GLU A 442 -21.13 -21.34 -31.09
C GLU A 442 -21.26 -21.05 -32.60
N LYS A 443 -20.68 -19.96 -33.10
CA LYS A 443 -20.88 -19.47 -34.45
C LYS A 443 -19.71 -19.59 -35.39
N LYS A 444 -18.47 -19.88 -34.93
CA LYS A 444 -17.31 -19.72 -35.83
C LYS A 444 -16.25 -20.80 -35.91
N ASP A 445 -16.06 -21.71 -34.98
CA ASP A 445 -15.03 -22.76 -35.23
C ASP A 445 -15.15 -23.98 -34.28
N THR A 446 -15.76 -25.05 -34.77
CA THR A 446 -15.84 -26.37 -34.11
C THR A 446 -14.45 -27.01 -33.91
N ALA A 447 -13.46 -26.67 -34.73
CA ALA A 447 -12.13 -27.30 -34.68
C ALA A 447 -11.30 -26.83 -33.46
N THR A 448 -11.39 -25.55 -33.05
CA THR A 448 -10.58 -25.02 -31.96
C THR A 448 -11.10 -25.48 -30.59
N SER A 449 -12.41 -25.60 -30.44
CA SER A 449 -13.04 -26.05 -29.19
C SER A 449 -12.81 -27.54 -28.90
N GLU A 450 -12.73 -28.39 -29.93
CA GLU A 450 -12.42 -29.81 -29.76
C GLU A 450 -10.98 -30.04 -29.30
N HIS A 451 -10.04 -29.18 -29.71
CA HIS A 451 -8.62 -29.34 -29.38
C HIS A 451 -8.30 -28.83 -27.96
N LEU A 452 -8.96 -27.78 -27.46
CA LEU A 452 -8.80 -27.29 -26.09
C LEU A 452 -9.14 -28.36 -25.06
N ASN A 453 -10.09 -29.21 -25.32
CA ASN A 453 -10.49 -30.29 -24.41
C ASN A 453 -9.44 -31.38 -24.22
N ASN A 454 -8.43 -31.44 -25.06
CA ASN A 454 -7.35 -32.45 -25.03
C ASN A 454 -6.08 -31.95 -24.31
N LEU A 455 -6.08 -30.73 -23.78
CA LEU A 455 -4.98 -30.23 -22.97
C LEU A 455 -5.01 -30.95 -21.60
N ASP A 456 -3.88 -31.60 -21.23
CA ASP A 456 -3.73 -32.33 -19.97
C ASP A 456 -3.07 -31.45 -18.89
N ARG A 457 -1.99 -30.76 -19.25
CA ARG A 457 -1.23 -29.93 -18.32
C ARG A 457 -0.49 -28.80 -18.98
N LEU A 458 -0.22 -27.76 -18.18
CA LEU A 458 0.75 -26.71 -18.46
C LEU A 458 1.90 -26.86 -17.46
N VAL A 459 3.13 -26.85 -17.94
CA VAL A 459 4.34 -26.90 -17.09
C VAL A 459 5.10 -25.60 -17.26
N ILE A 460 5.51 -25.00 -16.15
CA ILE A 460 6.22 -23.72 -16.15
C ILE A 460 7.64 -23.94 -15.67
N TYR A 461 8.59 -23.46 -16.46
CA TYR A 461 10.02 -23.50 -16.18
C TYR A 461 10.61 -22.10 -16.16
N VAL A 462 11.70 -21.94 -15.43
CA VAL A 462 12.51 -20.71 -15.37
C VAL A 462 13.95 -21.10 -15.71
N ASP A 463 14.54 -20.42 -16.70
CA ASP A 463 15.91 -20.71 -17.18
C ASP A 463 16.74 -19.41 -17.24
N ASP A 464 18.05 -19.53 -17.10
CA ASP A 464 18.99 -18.42 -17.22
C ASP A 464 19.56 -18.28 -18.65
N LYS A 465 19.29 -19.24 -19.54
CA LYS A 465 19.74 -19.27 -20.93
C LYS A 465 18.57 -19.29 -21.89
N SER A 466 18.69 -18.48 -22.94
CA SER A 466 17.81 -18.59 -24.11
C SER A 466 18.05 -19.92 -24.80
N LYS A 467 16.97 -20.60 -25.17
CA LYS A 467 17.06 -21.76 -26.05
C LYS A 467 16.88 -21.31 -27.49
N GLY A 468 17.78 -21.77 -28.34
CA GLY A 468 17.67 -21.58 -29.78
C GLY A 468 16.45 -22.31 -30.34
N ASP A 469 16.04 -21.91 -31.55
CA ASP A 469 14.87 -22.45 -32.28
C ASP A 469 14.88 -23.99 -32.50
N ASP A 470 16.03 -24.63 -32.36
CA ASP A 470 16.23 -26.06 -32.67
C ASP A 470 16.25 -26.99 -31.42
N ASP A 471 16.30 -26.44 -30.20
CA ASP A 471 16.37 -27.24 -28.98
C ASP A 471 15.00 -27.42 -28.32
N SER A 472 14.38 -28.57 -28.57
CA SER A 472 13.06 -28.94 -28.01
C SER A 472 13.13 -29.53 -26.61
N SER A 473 14.34 -29.71 -26.05
CA SER A 473 14.46 -30.19 -24.68
C SER A 473 14.27 -29.00 -23.70
N VAL A 474 13.20 -28.99 -22.92
CA VAL A 474 13.02 -27.98 -21.87
C VAL A 474 13.97 -28.31 -20.72
N THR A 475 15.03 -27.50 -20.55
CA THR A 475 16.04 -27.65 -19.50
C THR A 475 15.94 -26.43 -18.59
N GLY A 476 15.02 -26.18 -17.84
CA GLY A 476 14.93 -25.12 -16.84
C GLY A 476 14.60 -25.69 -15.48
N ASN A 477 14.69 -24.87 -14.47
CA ASN A 477 14.16 -25.20 -13.16
C ASN A 477 12.64 -25.13 -13.22
N MET A 478 11.97 -26.24 -12.90
CA MET A 478 10.52 -26.28 -12.87
C MET A 478 9.99 -25.42 -11.73
N CYS A 479 9.19 -24.40 -12.07
CA CYS A 479 8.42 -23.60 -11.10
C CYS A 479 7.24 -24.43 -10.57
N GLY A 480 6.50 -25.09 -11.49
CA GLY A 480 5.38 -25.93 -11.15
C GLY A 480 4.63 -26.41 -12.41
N TYR A 481 3.54 -27.14 -12.20
CA TYR A 481 2.65 -27.58 -13.26
C TYR A 481 1.19 -27.54 -12.83
N ILE A 482 0.30 -27.38 -13.80
CA ILE A 482 -1.16 -27.33 -13.62
C ILE A 482 -1.78 -28.39 -14.46
N THR A 483 -2.68 -29.21 -13.91
CA THR A 483 -3.35 -30.30 -14.60
C THR A 483 -4.85 -30.07 -14.69
N LYS A 484 -5.50 -30.75 -15.65
CA LYS A 484 -6.95 -30.78 -15.78
C LYS A 484 -7.63 -31.44 -14.58
N ILE A 485 -6.94 -32.38 -13.93
CA ILE A 485 -7.46 -33.17 -12.79
C ILE A 485 -7.76 -32.29 -11.56
N ASN A 486 -6.94 -31.28 -11.33
CA ASN A 486 -7.17 -30.36 -10.22
C ASN A 486 -8.11 -29.17 -10.56
N GLY A 487 -8.76 -29.20 -11.73
CA GLY A 487 -9.74 -28.22 -12.15
C GLY A 487 -9.16 -26.85 -12.55
N ALA A 488 -7.86 -26.64 -12.38
CA ALA A 488 -7.22 -25.35 -12.64
C ALA A 488 -7.20 -24.96 -14.13
N LEU A 489 -7.15 -25.93 -15.04
CA LEU A 489 -7.20 -25.67 -16.49
C LEU A 489 -8.59 -25.28 -17.01
N SER A 490 -9.63 -25.41 -16.23
CA SER A 490 -11.00 -24.97 -16.55
C SER A 490 -11.29 -23.53 -16.09
N SER A 491 -10.32 -22.86 -15.49
CA SER A 491 -10.44 -21.47 -15.07
C SER A 491 -9.93 -20.51 -16.13
N ASP A 492 -10.57 -19.36 -16.27
CA ASP A 492 -10.14 -18.25 -17.12
C ASP A 492 -8.90 -17.52 -16.57
N LYS A 493 -8.64 -17.68 -15.27
CA LYS A 493 -7.46 -17.18 -14.57
C LYS A 493 -6.77 -18.31 -13.81
N ILE A 494 -5.54 -18.60 -14.15
CA ILE A 494 -4.71 -19.63 -13.54
C ILE A 494 -3.57 -18.94 -12.79
N HIS A 495 -3.45 -19.20 -11.50
CA HIS A 495 -2.32 -18.73 -10.70
C HIS A 495 -1.43 -19.91 -10.30
N MET A 496 -0.15 -19.83 -10.60
CA MET A 496 0.86 -20.78 -10.15
C MET A 496 1.95 -20.05 -9.36
N GLN A 497 2.07 -20.41 -8.10
CA GLN A 497 3.20 -20.02 -7.25
C GLN A 497 4.28 -21.08 -7.35
N CYS A 498 5.53 -20.69 -7.56
CA CYS A 498 6.66 -21.60 -7.51
C CYS A 498 6.86 -22.11 -6.08
N VAL A 499 7.18 -23.41 -5.92
CA VAL A 499 7.46 -24.01 -4.59
C VAL A 499 8.60 -23.27 -3.87
N ARG A 500 9.56 -22.77 -4.64
CA ARG A 500 10.61 -21.82 -4.23
C ARG A 500 10.84 -20.85 -5.37
N PRO A 501 11.19 -19.57 -5.12
CA PRO A 501 11.58 -18.67 -6.18
C PRO A 501 12.67 -19.29 -7.05
N GLN A 502 12.46 -19.29 -8.36
CA GLN A 502 13.39 -19.83 -9.34
C GLN A 502 14.14 -18.69 -10.01
N LYS A 503 15.47 -18.78 -10.00
CA LYS A 503 16.31 -17.75 -10.62
C LYS A 503 16.48 -18.00 -12.11
N GLY A 504 16.15 -17.00 -12.92
CA GLY A 504 16.34 -17.07 -14.35
C GLY A 504 15.93 -15.80 -15.08
N ARG A 505 16.22 -15.76 -16.36
CA ARG A 505 15.88 -14.67 -17.28
C ARG A 505 14.67 -15.00 -18.15
N PHE A 506 14.49 -16.30 -18.44
CA PHE A 506 13.44 -16.77 -19.33
C PHE A 506 12.40 -17.55 -18.56
N VAL A 507 11.11 -17.29 -18.85
CA VAL A 507 9.99 -18.09 -18.36
C VAL A 507 9.41 -18.85 -19.55
N LEU A 508 9.30 -20.17 -19.41
CA LEU A 508 8.82 -21.07 -20.44
C LEU A 508 7.53 -21.74 -19.97
N ILE A 509 6.53 -21.77 -20.83
CA ILE A 509 5.25 -22.46 -20.61
C ILE A 509 5.12 -23.54 -21.66
N GLU A 510 5.19 -24.80 -21.23
CA GLU A 510 5.06 -25.98 -22.07
C GLU A 510 3.65 -26.57 -21.94
N ALA A 511 2.96 -26.77 -23.05
CA ALA A 511 1.63 -27.36 -23.09
C ALA A 511 1.70 -28.85 -23.47
N TRP A 512 0.98 -29.67 -22.67
CA TRP A 512 0.92 -31.13 -22.87
C TRP A 512 -0.50 -31.60 -23.11
N GLY A 513 -0.69 -32.48 -24.12
CA GLY A 513 -1.97 -33.12 -24.42
C GLY A 513 -2.18 -34.41 -23.65
N ALA A 514 -3.42 -34.86 -23.56
CA ALA A 514 -3.79 -36.12 -22.92
C ALA A 514 -3.21 -37.31 -23.74
N SER A 515 -2.52 -38.22 -23.05
CA SER A 515 -1.80 -39.35 -23.65
C SER A 515 -2.70 -40.42 -24.29
N ASN A 516 -4.02 -40.38 -24.07
CA ASN A 516 -4.96 -41.45 -24.42
C ASN A 516 -5.86 -41.10 -25.63
N SER A 517 -5.67 -39.98 -26.30
CA SER A 517 -6.49 -39.64 -27.47
C SER A 517 -5.82 -40.10 -28.78
N TYR A 518 -6.59 -40.78 -29.64
CA TYR A 518 -6.15 -41.15 -31.00
C TYR A 518 -5.82 -39.94 -31.89
N SER A 519 -6.34 -38.77 -31.59
CA SER A 519 -5.91 -37.49 -32.13
C SER A 519 -5.01 -36.79 -31.12
N ARG A 520 -3.72 -36.80 -31.33
CA ARG A 520 -2.73 -36.07 -30.52
C ARG A 520 -2.83 -34.52 -30.63
N LEU A 521 -3.94 -34.03 -31.12
CA LEU A 521 -4.18 -32.60 -31.35
C LEU A 521 -4.71 -31.95 -30.06
N PHE A 522 -4.06 -30.92 -29.60
CA PHE A 522 -4.52 -30.07 -28.52
C PHE A 522 -4.06 -28.64 -28.74
N SER A 523 -4.75 -27.69 -28.14
CA SER A 523 -4.39 -26.29 -28.17
C SER A 523 -4.50 -25.70 -26.75
N ALA A 524 -3.56 -24.83 -26.40
CA ALA A 524 -3.66 -23.98 -25.22
C ALA A 524 -3.72 -22.52 -25.65
N VAL A 525 -4.62 -21.75 -25.04
CA VAL A 525 -4.81 -20.34 -25.38
C VAL A 525 -4.29 -19.49 -24.23
N LEU A 526 -3.30 -18.64 -24.49
CA LEU A 526 -2.72 -17.71 -23.55
C LEU A 526 -3.14 -16.29 -23.94
N CYS A 527 -4.06 -15.67 -23.21
CA CYS A 527 -4.50 -14.31 -23.44
C CYS A 527 -3.57 -13.29 -22.78
N GLU A 528 -3.15 -13.54 -21.54
CA GLU A 528 -2.11 -12.77 -20.88
C GLU A 528 -1.33 -13.66 -19.92
N VAL A 529 -0.02 -13.49 -19.91
CA VAL A 529 0.92 -14.16 -18.99
C VAL A 529 1.65 -13.11 -18.17
N MET A 530 1.43 -13.13 -16.89
CA MET A 530 2.05 -12.20 -15.96
C MET A 530 3.03 -12.94 -15.07
N VAL A 531 4.24 -12.42 -14.92
CA VAL A 531 5.31 -13.00 -14.11
C VAL A 531 5.66 -12.06 -12.98
N TYR A 532 5.84 -12.60 -11.76
CA TYR A 532 6.22 -11.81 -10.59
C TYR A 532 7.39 -12.44 -9.81
N ALA A 533 8.16 -11.55 -9.14
CA ALA A 533 9.32 -11.91 -8.32
C ALA A 533 8.97 -12.11 -6.86
#